data_3a1659419cb722c3e76b1cdca343292a
#
_entry.id   3a1659419cb722c3e76b1cdca343292a
#
_cell.length_a   1.000
_cell.length_b   1.000
_cell.length_c   1.000
_cell.angle_alpha   90.00
_cell.angle_beta   90.00
_cell.angle_gamma   90.00
#
_symmetry.space_group_name_H-M   'P 1'
#
loop_
_entity.id
_entity.type
_entity.pdbx_description
1 polymer ?
#
loop_
_entity_poly.entity_id
_entity_poly.type
_entity_poly.pdbx_seq_one_letter_code
_entity_poly.pdbx_strand_id
1 'polypeptide(L)' 'MKYSELKRLLKNNGCEFRHEGKRHEIWYSPKTGNEFPVGRHNAQDVAPGTFKAIMKQAGIE' A
#
# COMPACT_ATOMS: atom_id res chain seq x y z
N MET A 1 5.40 8.29 8.77
CA MET A 1 4.85 6.91 8.74
C MET A 1 5.81 5.98 8.02
N LYS A 2 6.09 4.84 8.60
CA LYS A 2 6.92 3.82 7.96
C LYS A 2 6.08 2.93 7.06
N TYR A 3 6.71 2.30 6.06
CA TYR A 3 5.98 1.36 5.20
C TYR A 3 5.38 0.19 5.97
N SER A 4 6.02 -0.26 7.06
CA SER A 4 5.43 -1.29 7.92
C SER A 4 4.10 -0.86 8.51
N GLU A 5 3.98 0.40 8.90
CA GLU A 5 2.74 0.97 9.42
C GLU A 5 1.68 1.10 8.33
N LEU A 6 2.10 1.54 7.14
CA LEU A 6 1.21 1.64 5.99
C LEU A 6 0.62 0.27 5.62
N LYS A 7 1.46 -0.76 5.61
CA LYS A 7 1.00 -2.12 5.28
C LYS A 7 0.00 -2.64 6.30
N ARG A 8 0.21 -2.31 7.59
CA ARG A 8 -0.76 -2.66 8.64
C ARG A 8 -2.09 -1.96 8.40
N LEU A 9 -2.03 -0.68 8.07
CA LEU A 9 -3.24 0.10 7.76
C LEU A 9 -3.99 -0.50 6.57
N LEU A 10 -3.27 -0.87 5.52
CA LEU A 10 -3.86 -1.49 4.35
C LEU A 10 -4.56 -2.81 4.71
N LYS A 11 -3.90 -3.68 5.47
CA LYS A 11 -4.48 -4.95 5.91
C LYS A 11 -5.73 -4.73 6.76
N ASN A 12 -5.71 -3.75 7.65
CA ASN A 12 -6.85 -3.43 8.51
C ASN A 12 -8.05 -2.94 7.71
N ASN A 13 -7.83 -2.46 6.49
CA ASN A 13 -8.88 -2.00 5.59
C ASN A 13 -9.22 -3.03 4.49
N GLY A 14 -8.78 -4.26 4.66
CA GLY A 14 -9.14 -5.34 3.75
C GLY A 14 -8.26 -5.48 2.53
N CYS A 15 -7.23 -4.64 2.40
CA CYS A 15 -6.26 -4.78 1.31
C CYS A 15 -5.34 -5.97 1.57
N GLU A 16 -4.80 -6.54 0.51
CA GLU A 16 -3.93 -7.70 0.65
C GLU A 16 -2.72 -7.62 -0.25
N PHE A 17 -1.64 -8.23 0.22
CA PHE A 17 -0.43 -8.41 -0.57
C PHE A 17 -0.71 -9.44 -1.66
N ARG A 18 -0.34 -9.12 -2.91
CA ARG A 18 -0.52 -10.03 -4.03
C ARG A 18 0.76 -10.76 -4.39
N HIS A 19 1.81 -10.02 -4.72
CA HIS A 19 3.08 -10.62 -5.13
C HIS A 19 4.18 -9.58 -5.13
N GLU A 20 5.43 -10.05 -5.25
CA GLU A 20 6.58 -9.18 -5.41
C GLU A 20 6.66 -8.69 -6.86
N GLY A 21 6.68 -7.39 -7.03
CA GLY A 21 7.03 -6.78 -8.32
C GLY A 21 8.53 -6.60 -8.44
N LYS A 22 8.99 -5.98 -9.51
CA LYS A 22 10.43 -5.77 -9.75
C LYS A 22 11.07 -4.89 -8.70
N ARG A 23 10.40 -3.82 -8.27
CA ARG A 23 10.93 -2.83 -7.33
C ARG A 23 10.04 -2.63 -6.11
N HIS A 24 8.81 -3.07 -6.18
CA HIS A 24 7.80 -2.84 -5.15
C HIS A 24 6.99 -4.10 -4.94
N GLU A 25 6.37 -4.18 -3.77
CA GLU A 25 5.31 -5.16 -3.55
C GLU A 25 4.05 -4.68 -4.26
N ILE A 26 3.28 -5.63 -4.79
CA ILE A 26 1.99 -5.29 -5.41
C ILE A 26 0.90 -5.70 -4.44
N TRP A 27 0.06 -4.73 -4.08
CA TRP A 27 -1.05 -4.90 -3.16
C TRP A 27 -2.37 -4.71 -3.90
N TYR A 28 -3.43 -5.25 -3.36
CA TYR A 28 -4.76 -5.23 -3.95
C TYR A 28 -5.79 -4.72 -2.96
N SER A 29 -6.70 -3.87 -3.43
CA SER A 29 -7.84 -3.40 -2.64
C SER A 29 -9.14 -3.94 -3.22
N PRO A 30 -9.89 -4.79 -2.50
CA PRO A 30 -11.17 -5.26 -2.98
C PRO A 30 -12.24 -4.16 -3.03
N LYS A 31 -12.05 -3.06 -2.29
CA LYS A 31 -12.98 -1.92 -2.33
C LYS A 31 -13.02 -1.26 -3.69
N THR A 32 -11.86 -1.14 -4.35
CA THR A 32 -11.74 -0.45 -5.64
C THR A 32 -11.48 -1.40 -6.78
N GLY A 33 -11.02 -2.62 -6.50
CA GLY A 33 -10.56 -3.56 -7.49
C GLY A 33 -9.20 -3.20 -8.07
N ASN A 34 -8.48 -2.25 -7.48
CA ASN A 34 -7.19 -1.80 -7.97
C ASN A 34 -6.04 -2.58 -7.37
N GLU A 35 -5.00 -2.80 -8.17
CA GLU A 35 -3.68 -3.19 -7.69
C GLU A 35 -2.79 -1.97 -7.71
N PHE A 36 -1.89 -1.87 -6.74
CA PHE A 36 -1.02 -0.70 -6.63
C PHE A 36 0.32 -1.08 -6.00
N PRO A 37 1.40 -0.35 -6.36
CA PRO A 37 2.72 -0.63 -5.81
C PRO A 37 2.87 -0.07 -4.41
N VAL A 38 3.53 -0.84 -3.54
CA VAL A 38 3.88 -0.41 -2.18
C VAL A 38 5.34 -0.73 -1.96
N GLY A 39 6.10 0.22 -1.43
CA GLY A 39 7.53 0.04 -1.19
C GLY A 39 7.81 -1.15 -0.28
N ARG A 40 8.86 -1.91 -0.62
CA ARG A 40 9.20 -3.13 0.13
C ARG A 40 10.05 -2.89 1.37
N HIS A 41 10.65 -1.72 1.50
CA HIS A 41 11.54 -1.40 2.63
C HIS A 41 10.73 -0.92 3.83
N ASN A 42 10.41 -1.84 4.72
CA ASN A 42 9.49 -1.58 5.84
C ASN A 42 9.93 -0.46 6.77
N ALA A 43 11.23 -0.26 6.93
CA ALA A 43 11.76 0.77 7.82
C ALA A 43 11.86 2.15 7.17
N GLN A 44 11.59 2.24 5.87
CA GLN A 44 11.66 3.50 5.15
C GLN A 44 10.37 4.31 5.35
N ASP A 45 10.52 5.63 5.43
CA ASP A 45 9.36 6.52 5.54
C ASP A 45 8.60 6.61 4.23
N VAL A 46 7.28 6.72 4.34
CA VAL A 46 6.41 6.93 3.19
C VAL A 46 6.29 8.43 2.93
N ALA A 47 6.64 8.86 1.71
CA ALA A 47 6.47 10.25 1.33
C ALA A 47 4.98 10.62 1.33
N PRO A 48 4.61 11.86 1.74
CA PRO A 48 3.21 12.26 1.82
C PRO A 48 2.42 12.09 0.51
N GLY A 49 3.04 12.41 -0.63
CA GLY A 49 2.40 12.24 -1.92
C GLY A 49 2.16 10.79 -2.26
N THR A 50 3.11 9.92 -1.93
CA THR A 50 2.97 8.48 -2.12
C THR A 50 1.86 7.93 -1.23
N PHE A 51 1.81 8.36 0.02
CA PHE A 51 0.75 7.95 0.95
C PHE A 51 -0.64 8.29 0.39
N LYS A 52 -0.81 9.53 -0.06
CA LYS A 52 -2.08 9.99 -0.66
C LYS A 52 -2.48 9.15 -1.86
N ALA A 53 -1.54 8.89 -2.76
CA ALA A 53 -1.81 8.10 -3.95
C ALA A 53 -2.24 6.67 -3.60
N ILE A 54 -1.58 6.06 -2.62
CA ILE A 54 -1.92 4.70 -2.17
C ILE A 54 -3.30 4.68 -1.53
N MET A 55 -3.62 5.66 -0.68
CA MET A 55 -4.92 5.74 -0.03
C MET A 55 -6.04 5.87 -1.07
N LYS A 56 -5.82 6.68 -2.09
CA LYS A 56 -6.79 6.87 -3.18
C LYS A 56 -7.00 5.58 -3.95
N GLN A 57 -5.93 4.90 -4.31
CA GLN A 57 -5.99 3.64 -5.03
C GLN A 57 -6.68 2.54 -4.23
N ALA A 58 -6.46 2.56 -2.93
CA ALA A 58 -7.03 1.56 -2.01
C ALA A 58 -8.48 1.88 -1.62
N GLY A 59 -8.94 3.10 -1.86
CA GLY A 59 -10.28 3.53 -1.45
C GLY A 59 -10.40 3.76 0.05
N ILE A 60 -9.31 4.15 0.68
CA ILE A 60 -9.27 4.47 2.11
C ILE A 60 -9.25 5.99 2.27
N GLU A 61 -10.13 6.51 3.08
CA GLU A 61 -10.18 7.93 3.37
C GLU A 61 -9.70 8.26 4.77
#